data_6613186000893b4d796de38ad74252a3
#
_entry.id   6613186000893b4d796de38ad74252a3
#
_cell.length_a   1.000
_cell.length_b   1.000
_cell.length_c   1.000
_cell.angle_alpha   90.00
_cell.angle_beta   90.00
_cell.angle_gamma   90.00
#
_symmetry.space_group_name_H-M   'P 1'
#
loop_
_entity.id
_entity.type
_entity.pdbx_description
1 polymer ?
#
loop_
_entity_poly.entity_id
_entity_poly.type
_entity_poly.pdbx_seq_one_letter_code
_entity_poly.pdbx_strand_id
1 'polypeptide(L)'
;MILMVLMLVGCQNTQNEEPSSLQGDTKQTEETTSNQTEKDQKILVAYFSRVGNTDFPSDVDTSSSASVIVDGDILVGSTEYIANVIVEQTGGDKFLIETQTKYSADYDELVDQQQGERNKNARPVLASHVEDFDSYDVIYLGFPNWWYGMPMPLYTFLEEYDFSGKIIIPFNTSGGSGFSDAISEIEALCPNATVLDGYTTSGSSVQNDREEIIEWINEVSQ
;
A
#
# COMPACT_ATOMS: atom_id res chain seq x y z
N MET A 1 14.67 33.52 53.86
CA MET A 1 13.76 34.19 54.82
C MET A 1 12.41 33.51 54.68
N ILE A 2 12.17 32.42 55.48
CA ILE A 2 11.18 32.45 56.59
C ILE A 2 9.76 32.33 56.05
N LEU A 3 8.87 31.44 56.37
CA LEU A 3 8.57 30.45 57.44
C LEU A 3 7.39 29.62 56.96
N MET A 4 7.38 28.34 56.86
CA MET A 4 6.90 27.34 57.82
C MET A 4 5.69 27.75 58.67
N VAL A 5 4.54 27.05 58.55
CA VAL A 5 3.75 26.57 59.70
C VAL A 5 2.90 25.37 59.31
N LEU A 6 3.15 24.27 59.99
CA LEU A 6 2.29 23.10 60.26
C LEU A 6 1.12 23.49 61.18
N MET A 7 0.00 22.79 61.06
CA MET A 7 -0.70 22.30 62.25
C MET A 7 -1.55 21.07 61.90
N LEU A 8 -1.28 20.07 62.67
CA LEU A 8 -1.95 18.79 62.91
C LEU A 8 -3.17 18.92 63.86
N VAL A 9 -3.80 17.75 64.03
CA VAL A 9 -4.67 17.28 65.15
C VAL A 9 -6.13 17.11 64.71
N GLY A 10 -6.77 15.98 64.86
CA GLY A 10 -6.54 14.69 65.47
C GLY A 10 -7.89 14.09 65.91
N CYS A 11 -8.00 12.76 65.82
CA CYS A 11 -8.69 11.81 66.72
C CYS A 11 -10.17 12.04 67.09
N GLN A 12 -11.02 11.09 67.14
CA GLN A 12 -11.19 9.73 67.61
C GLN A 12 -12.70 9.41 67.66
N ASN A 13 -13.09 8.22 67.14
CA ASN A 13 -13.55 7.01 67.86
C ASN A 13 -15.03 7.06 68.38
N THR A 14 -15.87 6.11 68.06
CA THR A 14 -16.21 4.85 68.72
C THR A 14 -17.51 4.24 68.17
N GLN A 15 -17.39 3.01 67.73
CA GLN A 15 -18.11 1.77 68.06
C GLN A 15 -19.64 1.63 67.98
N ASN A 16 -20.00 0.51 67.37
CA ASN A 16 -21.09 -0.45 67.68
C ASN A 16 -22.47 -0.16 67.08
N GLU A 17 -23.14 -1.03 66.39
CA GLU A 17 -23.50 -2.43 66.52
C GLU A 17 -24.17 -2.93 65.21
N GLU A 18 -23.98 -4.17 64.86
CA GLU A 18 -24.80 -4.99 63.96
C GLU A 18 -26.08 -5.45 64.72
N PRO A 19 -27.07 -6.15 64.09
CA PRO A 19 -27.23 -6.64 62.74
C PRO A 19 -28.66 -6.48 62.16
N SER A 20 -28.88 -6.75 60.88
CA SER A 20 -29.96 -7.60 60.35
C SER A 20 -30.17 -7.47 58.83
N SER A 21 -29.86 -8.54 58.16
CA SER A 21 -30.55 -9.18 57.03
C SER A 21 -31.40 -8.34 56.07
N LEU A 22 -31.14 -8.42 54.79
CA LEU A 22 -31.88 -9.13 53.74
C LEU A 22 -31.56 -8.59 52.33
N GLN A 23 -31.21 -9.55 51.46
CA GLN A 23 -31.52 -9.64 50.06
C GLN A 23 -31.08 -8.49 49.13
N GLY A 24 -30.02 -8.66 48.35
CA GLY A 24 -30.15 -9.30 47.02
C GLY A 24 -30.55 -8.31 45.95
N ASP A 25 -29.54 -7.71 45.30
CA ASP A 25 -29.65 -7.41 43.88
C ASP A 25 -28.24 -7.42 43.30
N THR A 26 -27.92 -8.56 42.72
CA THR A 26 -26.72 -8.76 41.90
C THR A 26 -26.95 -8.03 40.60
N LYS A 27 -26.48 -6.80 40.51
CA LYS A 27 -26.39 -6.10 39.24
C LYS A 27 -25.23 -6.70 38.47
N GLN A 28 -25.57 -7.68 37.65
CA GLN A 28 -24.69 -8.29 36.65
C GLN A 28 -24.29 -7.20 35.66
N THR A 29 -23.07 -6.72 35.79
CA THR A 29 -22.44 -5.91 34.74
C THR A 29 -22.19 -6.87 33.57
N GLU A 30 -23.05 -6.81 32.56
CA GLU A 30 -22.79 -7.41 31.28
C GLU A 30 -21.59 -6.70 30.69
N GLU A 31 -20.42 -7.33 30.79
CA GLU A 31 -19.31 -7.03 29.91
C GLU A 31 -19.77 -7.40 28.50
N THR A 32 -20.17 -6.40 27.74
CA THR A 32 -20.38 -6.52 26.31
C THR A 32 -18.98 -6.69 25.68
N THR A 33 -18.54 -7.94 25.64
CA THR A 33 -17.42 -8.33 24.78
C THR A 33 -17.90 -8.12 23.36
N SER A 34 -17.55 -6.98 22.78
CA SER A 34 -17.67 -6.77 21.34
C SER A 34 -16.68 -7.71 20.65
N ASN A 35 -17.09 -8.93 20.37
CA ASN A 35 -16.50 -9.74 19.31
C ASN A 35 -16.81 -9.04 17.99
N GLN A 36 -16.05 -8.00 17.66
CA GLN A 36 -15.82 -7.67 16.28
C GLN A 36 -14.95 -8.80 15.74
N THR A 37 -15.55 -9.72 15.00
CA THR A 37 -14.83 -10.55 14.05
C THR A 37 -14.10 -9.55 13.14
N GLU A 38 -12.78 -9.41 13.31
CA GLU A 38 -11.94 -8.77 12.30
C GLU A 38 -12.26 -9.50 11.00
N LYS A 39 -12.92 -8.80 10.10
CA LYS A 39 -13.15 -9.30 8.75
C LYS A 39 -11.78 -9.35 8.11
N ASP A 40 -11.30 -10.55 7.78
CA ASP A 40 -10.06 -10.69 7.01
C ASP A 40 -10.20 -9.83 5.75
N GLN A 41 -9.40 -8.76 5.68
CA GLN A 41 -9.41 -7.86 4.54
C GLN A 41 -8.87 -8.60 3.31
N LYS A 42 -9.61 -8.57 2.21
CA LYS A 42 -9.15 -9.14 0.96
C LYS A 42 -8.22 -8.16 0.26
N ILE A 43 -7.00 -8.60 -0.01
CA ILE A 43 -5.89 -7.77 -0.51
C ILE A 43 -5.64 -8.08 -1.99
N LEU A 44 -5.57 -7.03 -2.80
CA LEU A 44 -5.10 -7.06 -4.17
C LEU A 44 -3.73 -6.36 -4.26
N VAL A 45 -2.76 -6.99 -4.92
CA VAL A 45 -1.47 -6.38 -5.25
C VAL A 45 -1.44 -6.14 -6.76
N ALA A 46 -1.98 -5.00 -7.18
CA ALA A 46 -2.01 -4.57 -8.56
C ALA A 46 -0.76 -3.76 -8.89
N TYR A 47 -0.05 -4.12 -9.94
CA TYR A 47 1.18 -3.43 -10.30
C TYR A 47 1.41 -3.38 -11.81
N PHE A 48 2.04 -2.30 -12.26
CA PHE A 48 2.58 -2.19 -13.60
C PHE A 48 4.09 -2.45 -13.56
N SER A 49 4.58 -3.21 -14.52
CA SER A 49 6.00 -3.51 -14.70
C SER A 49 6.35 -3.57 -16.19
N ARG A 50 7.59 -3.24 -16.54
CA ARG A 50 8.09 -3.45 -17.88
C ARG A 50 8.15 -4.94 -18.22
N VAL A 51 8.56 -5.79 -17.28
CA VAL A 51 8.45 -7.23 -17.43
C VAL A 51 6.96 -7.59 -17.48
N GLY A 52 6.58 -8.31 -18.52
CA GLY A 52 5.19 -8.56 -18.89
C GLY A 52 4.62 -7.53 -19.86
N ASN A 53 5.09 -6.29 -19.88
CA ASN A 53 4.69 -5.23 -20.82
C ASN A 53 5.70 -4.91 -21.92
N THR A 54 6.81 -5.63 -21.97
CA THR A 54 7.89 -5.47 -22.95
C THR A 54 8.43 -6.83 -23.32
N ASP A 55 8.62 -7.07 -24.60
CA ASP A 55 9.27 -8.28 -25.10
C ASP A 55 10.80 -8.06 -25.10
N PHE A 56 11.44 -8.36 -23.99
CA PHE A 56 12.88 -8.22 -23.85
C PHE A 56 13.64 -9.31 -24.60
N PRO A 57 14.77 -8.99 -25.26
CA PRO A 57 15.68 -9.99 -25.77
C PRO A 57 16.28 -10.81 -24.61
N SER A 58 16.71 -12.04 -24.87
CA SER A 58 17.27 -12.96 -23.88
C SER A 58 18.60 -12.50 -23.27
N ASP A 59 19.26 -11.53 -23.90
CA ASP A 59 20.54 -10.95 -23.53
C ASP A 59 20.41 -9.48 -23.09
N VAL A 60 19.23 -9.09 -22.58
CA VAL A 60 19.00 -7.72 -22.13
C VAL A 60 20.00 -7.30 -21.05
N ASP A 61 20.62 -6.14 -21.28
CA ASP A 61 21.47 -5.50 -20.27
C ASP A 61 20.61 -4.70 -19.29
N THR A 62 20.43 -5.24 -18.08
CA THR A 62 19.64 -4.59 -17.03
C THR A 62 20.27 -3.32 -16.48
N SER A 63 21.59 -3.12 -16.66
CA SER A 63 22.27 -1.90 -16.23
C SER A 63 21.92 -0.69 -17.10
N SER A 64 21.54 -0.92 -18.36
CA SER A 64 21.11 0.11 -19.30
C SER A 64 19.58 0.16 -19.47
N SER A 65 18.85 -0.82 -18.93
CA SER A 65 17.39 -0.93 -19.05
C SER A 65 16.69 -0.43 -17.80
N ALA A 66 15.89 0.63 -17.93
CA ALA A 66 15.15 1.19 -16.79
C ALA A 66 14.12 0.20 -16.24
N SER A 67 13.93 0.20 -14.91
CA SER A 67 12.86 -0.51 -14.19
C SER A 67 12.92 -2.03 -14.26
N VAL A 68 14.08 -2.62 -14.52
CA VAL A 68 14.32 -4.07 -14.54
C VAL A 68 15.58 -4.43 -13.74
N ILE A 69 15.56 -5.61 -13.15
CA ILE A 69 16.66 -6.20 -12.39
C ILE A 69 16.78 -7.69 -12.72
N VAL A 70 17.89 -8.31 -12.32
CA VAL A 70 18.02 -9.77 -12.31
C VAL A 70 17.89 -10.25 -10.87
N ASP A 71 16.93 -11.14 -10.62
CA ASP A 71 16.74 -11.80 -9.34
C ASP A 71 17.03 -13.31 -9.51
N GLY A 72 18.16 -13.74 -8.96
CA GLY A 72 18.74 -15.05 -9.31
C GLY A 72 19.13 -15.09 -10.79
N ASP A 73 18.45 -15.93 -11.56
CA ASP A 73 18.65 -16.09 -13.02
C ASP A 73 17.46 -15.56 -13.83
N ILE A 74 16.55 -14.81 -13.20
CA ILE A 74 15.30 -14.36 -13.83
C ILE A 74 15.30 -12.84 -13.95
N LEU A 75 14.87 -12.36 -15.14
CA LEU A 75 14.58 -10.95 -15.34
C LEU A 75 13.26 -10.60 -14.63
N VAL A 76 13.30 -9.64 -13.74
CA VAL A 76 12.16 -9.18 -12.94
C VAL A 76 12.05 -7.65 -13.06
N GLY A 77 10.84 -7.13 -13.08
CA GLY A 77 10.64 -5.70 -12.96
C GLY A 77 10.96 -5.19 -11.56
N SER A 78 11.59 -4.02 -11.46
CA SER A 78 11.91 -3.46 -10.15
C SER A 78 10.66 -3.27 -9.26
N THR A 79 9.56 -2.80 -9.84
CA THR A 79 8.27 -2.70 -9.15
C THR A 79 7.67 -4.08 -8.84
N GLU A 80 7.84 -5.04 -9.77
CA GLU A 80 7.40 -6.42 -9.57
C GLU A 80 8.09 -7.07 -8.36
N TYR A 81 9.36 -6.77 -8.14
CA TYR A 81 10.09 -7.28 -6.97
C TYR A 81 9.39 -6.88 -5.67
N ILE A 82 9.00 -5.61 -5.52
CA ILE A 82 8.24 -5.15 -4.35
C ILE A 82 6.88 -5.86 -4.26
N ALA A 83 6.17 -5.98 -5.40
CA ALA A 83 4.90 -6.69 -5.45
C ALA A 83 5.02 -8.15 -4.97
N ASN A 84 6.11 -8.85 -5.34
CA ASN A 84 6.38 -10.21 -4.87
C ASN A 84 6.58 -10.26 -3.35
N VAL A 85 7.32 -9.30 -2.77
CA VAL A 85 7.50 -9.21 -1.31
C VAL A 85 6.17 -8.95 -0.61
N ILE A 86 5.33 -8.06 -1.14
CA ILE A 86 4.01 -7.77 -0.55
C ILE A 86 3.13 -9.04 -0.57
N VAL A 87 3.05 -9.74 -1.70
CA VAL A 87 2.29 -11.00 -1.80
C VAL A 87 2.80 -12.05 -0.81
N GLU A 88 4.11 -12.18 -0.67
CA GLU A 88 4.72 -13.12 0.26
C GLU A 88 4.38 -12.81 1.73
N GLN A 89 4.30 -11.53 2.11
CA GLN A 89 4.01 -11.10 3.47
C GLN A 89 2.50 -11.09 3.78
N THR A 90 1.66 -10.77 2.80
CA THR A 90 0.22 -10.53 3.02
C THR A 90 -0.67 -11.70 2.56
N GLY A 91 -0.17 -12.55 1.65
CA GLY A 91 -0.98 -13.55 0.98
C GLY A 91 -1.99 -12.96 -0.02
N GLY A 92 -1.87 -11.68 -0.38
CA GLY A 92 -2.76 -11.01 -1.32
C GLY A 92 -2.69 -11.56 -2.75
N ASP A 93 -3.76 -11.37 -3.51
CA ASP A 93 -3.84 -11.77 -4.91
C ASP A 93 -2.97 -10.84 -5.78
N LYS A 94 -2.08 -11.41 -6.60
CA LYS A 94 -1.17 -10.64 -7.46
C LYS A 94 -1.81 -10.38 -8.83
N PHE A 95 -1.80 -9.13 -9.30
CA PHE A 95 -2.32 -8.74 -10.60
C PHE A 95 -1.35 -7.83 -11.35
N LEU A 96 -0.86 -8.28 -12.52
CA LEU A 96 -0.08 -7.44 -13.43
C LEU A 96 -1.03 -6.60 -14.29
N ILE A 97 -0.89 -5.29 -14.21
CA ILE A 97 -1.56 -4.35 -15.12
C ILE A 97 -0.83 -4.44 -16.47
N GLU A 98 -1.40 -5.22 -17.37
CA GLU A 98 -0.80 -5.55 -18.67
C GLU A 98 -1.54 -4.82 -19.79
N THR A 99 -0.78 -4.27 -20.75
CA THR A 99 -1.32 -3.58 -21.92
C THR A 99 -1.39 -4.51 -23.13
N GLN A 100 -2.42 -4.33 -23.97
CA GLN A 100 -2.53 -5.09 -25.22
C GLN A 100 -1.39 -4.78 -26.19
N THR A 101 -0.90 -3.53 -26.19
CA THR A 101 0.24 -3.11 -27.00
C THR A 101 1.47 -3.03 -26.11
N LYS A 102 2.47 -3.85 -26.38
CA LYS A 102 3.71 -3.87 -25.62
C LYS A 102 4.53 -2.59 -25.84
N TYR A 103 5.29 -2.23 -24.81
CA TYR A 103 6.28 -1.17 -24.86
C TYR A 103 7.58 -1.66 -25.51
N SER A 104 8.32 -0.74 -26.13
CA SER A 104 9.61 -1.08 -26.73
C SER A 104 10.65 -1.54 -25.70
N ALA A 105 11.48 -2.50 -26.08
CA ALA A 105 12.66 -2.87 -25.31
C ALA A 105 13.76 -1.80 -25.41
N ASP A 106 13.83 -1.09 -26.54
CA ASP A 106 14.72 0.06 -26.70
C ASP A 106 14.33 1.21 -25.79
N TYR A 107 15.32 1.80 -25.10
CA TYR A 107 15.07 2.81 -24.09
C TYR A 107 14.58 4.13 -24.69
N ASP A 108 15.17 4.58 -25.79
CA ASP A 108 14.80 5.86 -26.40
C ASP A 108 13.40 5.79 -27.03
N GLU A 109 13.07 4.69 -27.68
CA GLU A 109 11.72 4.44 -28.21
C GLU A 109 10.68 4.36 -27.07
N LEU A 110 11.02 3.70 -25.95
CA LEU A 110 10.17 3.64 -24.76
C LEU A 110 9.88 5.05 -24.20
N VAL A 111 10.91 5.87 -24.06
CA VAL A 111 10.81 7.24 -23.59
C VAL A 111 9.90 8.08 -24.48
N ASP A 112 10.06 7.98 -25.82
CA ASP A 112 9.24 8.68 -26.79
C ASP A 112 7.77 8.21 -26.75
N GLN A 113 7.55 6.89 -26.63
CA GLN A 113 6.21 6.31 -26.51
C GLN A 113 5.49 6.83 -25.26
N GLN A 114 6.12 6.75 -24.11
CA GLN A 114 5.56 7.21 -22.83
C GLN A 114 5.25 8.71 -22.83
N GLN A 115 6.18 9.53 -23.35
CA GLN A 115 5.96 10.95 -23.49
C GLN A 115 4.79 11.26 -24.43
N GLY A 116 4.69 10.50 -25.53
CA GLY A 116 3.58 10.60 -26.48
C GLY A 116 2.24 10.25 -25.86
N GLU A 117 2.18 9.21 -25.02
CA GLU A 117 0.98 8.81 -24.29
C GLU A 117 0.57 9.89 -23.26
N ARG A 118 1.53 10.40 -22.47
CA ARG A 118 1.28 11.43 -21.47
C ARG A 118 0.77 12.74 -22.11
N ASN A 119 1.42 13.18 -23.19
CA ASN A 119 1.02 14.39 -23.91
C ASN A 119 -0.39 14.32 -24.49
N LYS A 120 -0.86 13.11 -24.86
CA LYS A 120 -2.20 12.87 -25.40
C LYS A 120 -3.22 12.51 -24.33
N ASN A 121 -2.80 12.43 -23.06
CA ASN A 121 -3.61 11.88 -21.97
C ASN A 121 -4.21 10.52 -22.36
N ALA A 122 -3.40 9.63 -22.92
CA ALA A 122 -3.83 8.36 -23.48
C ALA A 122 -4.37 7.41 -22.39
N ARG A 123 -5.23 6.49 -22.82
CA ARG A 123 -5.69 5.36 -22.01
C ARG A 123 -5.37 4.07 -22.74
N PRO A 124 -4.14 3.55 -22.58
CA PRO A 124 -3.75 2.27 -23.19
C PRO A 124 -4.72 1.17 -22.79
N VAL A 125 -5.15 0.37 -23.75
CA VAL A 125 -6.10 -0.73 -23.53
C VAL A 125 -5.40 -1.82 -22.73
N LEU A 126 -6.02 -2.25 -21.63
CA LEU A 126 -5.50 -3.34 -20.80
C LEU A 126 -5.77 -4.70 -21.46
N ALA A 127 -4.85 -5.64 -21.28
CA ALA A 127 -4.93 -6.98 -21.82
C ALA A 127 -5.76 -7.94 -20.97
N SER A 128 -5.88 -7.64 -19.68
CA SER A 128 -6.61 -8.44 -18.69
C SER A 128 -7.29 -7.54 -17.66
N HIS A 129 -8.28 -8.09 -16.97
CA HIS A 129 -9.10 -7.38 -15.98
C HIS A 129 -9.12 -8.16 -14.68
N VAL A 130 -9.24 -7.44 -13.55
CA VAL A 130 -9.39 -8.07 -12.24
C VAL A 130 -10.79 -8.64 -12.13
N GLU A 131 -10.89 -9.94 -11.91
CA GLU A 131 -12.17 -10.58 -11.60
C GLU A 131 -12.60 -10.22 -10.18
N ASP A 132 -13.90 -9.94 -10.01
CA ASP A 132 -14.52 -9.70 -8.70
C ASP A 132 -13.84 -8.57 -7.89
N PHE A 133 -13.44 -7.47 -8.58
CA PHE A 133 -12.72 -6.33 -7.99
C PHE A 133 -13.42 -5.76 -6.75
N ASP A 134 -14.75 -5.77 -6.74
CA ASP A 134 -15.54 -5.26 -5.62
C ASP A 134 -15.30 -6.02 -4.31
N SER A 135 -14.81 -7.25 -4.38
CA SER A 135 -14.53 -8.07 -3.20
C SER A 135 -13.28 -7.66 -2.43
N TYR A 136 -12.38 -6.87 -3.03
CA TYR A 136 -11.15 -6.41 -2.37
C TYR A 136 -11.42 -5.20 -1.50
N ASP A 137 -10.81 -5.18 -0.32
CA ASP A 137 -10.88 -4.07 0.64
C ASP A 137 -9.62 -3.19 0.54
N VAL A 138 -8.45 -3.80 0.30
CA VAL A 138 -7.13 -3.14 0.24
C VAL A 138 -6.46 -3.40 -1.10
N ILE A 139 -5.98 -2.35 -1.74
CA ILE A 139 -5.26 -2.41 -3.00
C ILE A 139 -3.86 -1.82 -2.82
N TYR A 140 -2.83 -2.68 -2.83
CA TYR A 140 -1.47 -2.23 -3.06
C TYR A 140 -1.32 -1.88 -4.54
N LEU A 141 -0.95 -0.64 -4.85
CA LEU A 141 -0.86 -0.14 -6.22
C LEU A 141 0.58 0.21 -6.58
N GLY A 142 1.19 -0.59 -7.46
CA GLY A 142 2.61 -0.52 -7.79
C GLY A 142 2.91 0.01 -9.19
N PHE A 143 3.93 0.90 -9.30
CA PHE A 143 4.35 1.43 -10.59
C PHE A 143 5.77 2.00 -10.58
N PRO A 144 6.49 1.98 -11.71
CA PRO A 144 7.68 2.80 -11.86
C PRO A 144 7.27 4.27 -12.06
N ASN A 145 8.04 5.21 -11.49
CA ASN A 145 7.81 6.63 -11.77
C ASN A 145 8.26 6.96 -13.20
N TRP A 146 7.32 7.33 -14.04
CA TRP A 146 7.57 7.75 -15.40
C TRP A 146 7.12 9.20 -15.60
N TRP A 147 8.05 10.08 -16.01
CA TRP A 147 7.75 11.48 -16.27
C TRP A 147 7.07 12.20 -15.10
N TYR A 148 7.61 11.99 -13.90
CA TYR A 148 7.12 12.58 -12.64
C TYR A 148 5.69 12.15 -12.23
N GLY A 149 5.23 11.00 -12.71
CA GLY A 149 3.92 10.47 -12.36
C GLY A 149 3.78 8.98 -12.67
N MET A 150 2.56 8.52 -12.76
CA MET A 150 2.27 7.13 -13.10
C MET A 150 2.38 6.88 -14.62
N PRO A 151 2.74 5.67 -15.08
CA PRO A 151 2.51 5.22 -16.44
C PRO A 151 1.04 5.30 -16.83
N MET A 152 0.73 5.65 -18.10
CA MET A 152 -0.65 5.83 -18.55
C MET A 152 -1.59 4.63 -18.36
N PRO A 153 -1.12 3.35 -18.38
CA PRO A 153 -1.98 2.20 -18.05
C PRO A 153 -2.57 2.23 -16.63
N LEU A 154 -1.89 2.89 -15.66
CA LEU A 154 -2.44 3.06 -14.30
C LEU A 154 -3.69 3.94 -14.31
N TYR A 155 -3.73 4.98 -15.15
CA TYR A 155 -4.93 5.82 -15.31
C TYR A 155 -6.08 5.00 -15.88
N THR A 156 -5.81 4.15 -16.88
CA THR A 156 -6.84 3.23 -17.41
C THR A 156 -7.37 2.33 -16.30
N PHE A 157 -6.47 1.73 -15.51
CA PHE A 157 -6.83 0.85 -14.40
C PHE A 157 -7.65 1.56 -13.32
N LEU A 158 -7.23 2.75 -12.90
CA LEU A 158 -7.92 3.52 -11.86
C LEU A 158 -9.29 4.05 -12.31
N GLU A 159 -9.47 4.27 -13.61
CA GLU A 159 -10.76 4.71 -14.20
C GLU A 159 -11.70 3.55 -14.50
N GLU A 160 -11.20 2.30 -14.52
CA GLU A 160 -11.99 1.12 -14.87
C GLU A 160 -12.84 0.60 -13.71
N TYR A 161 -12.36 0.76 -12.46
CA TYR A 161 -12.98 0.19 -11.27
C TYR A 161 -13.49 1.25 -10.29
N ASP A 162 -14.46 0.87 -9.44
CA ASP A 162 -14.91 1.70 -8.33
C ASP A 162 -14.06 1.44 -7.08
N PHE A 163 -13.26 2.43 -6.71
CA PHE A 163 -12.43 2.42 -5.51
C PHE A 163 -13.13 3.00 -4.27
N SER A 164 -14.41 3.32 -4.33
CA SER A 164 -15.14 3.91 -3.20
C SER A 164 -15.10 3.01 -1.97
N GLY A 165 -14.63 3.56 -0.85
CA GLY A 165 -14.52 2.86 0.43
C GLY A 165 -13.34 1.88 0.53
N LYS A 166 -12.51 1.78 -0.50
CA LYS A 166 -11.31 0.94 -0.50
C LYS A 166 -10.10 1.70 0.01
N ILE A 167 -9.10 0.96 0.48
CA ILE A 167 -7.79 1.49 0.89
C ILE A 167 -6.82 1.28 -0.26
N ILE A 168 -6.14 2.33 -0.71
CA ILE A 168 -5.07 2.27 -1.70
C ILE A 168 -3.74 2.51 -0.99
N ILE A 169 -2.80 1.59 -1.13
CA ILE A 169 -1.45 1.67 -0.57
C ILE A 169 -0.47 1.73 -1.74
N PRO A 170 -0.01 2.92 -2.16
CA PRO A 170 0.87 3.05 -3.30
C PRO A 170 2.29 2.59 -2.99
N PHE A 171 2.94 1.98 -3.98
CA PHE A 171 4.38 1.73 -3.92
C PHE A 171 5.01 1.99 -5.27
N ASN A 172 6.20 2.58 -5.28
CA ASN A 172 6.86 2.85 -6.55
C ASN A 172 8.36 2.65 -6.54
N THR A 173 8.91 2.52 -7.72
CA THR A 173 10.34 2.59 -7.98
C THR A 173 10.65 3.78 -8.87
N SER A 174 11.75 4.47 -8.58
CA SER A 174 12.14 5.66 -9.33
C SER A 174 13.65 5.76 -9.49
N GLY A 175 14.12 6.68 -10.31
CA GLY A 175 15.53 7.08 -10.39
C GLY A 175 15.92 8.12 -9.35
N GLY A 176 15.15 8.26 -8.25
CA GLY A 176 15.39 9.22 -7.17
C GLY A 176 14.34 10.34 -7.05
N SER A 177 13.30 10.32 -7.89
CA SER A 177 12.20 11.32 -7.86
C SER A 177 11.04 10.95 -6.92
N GLY A 178 11.07 9.77 -6.30
CA GLY A 178 10.01 9.29 -5.45
C GLY A 178 8.66 9.18 -6.18
N PHE A 179 7.58 9.51 -5.50
CA PHE A 179 6.24 9.50 -6.09
C PHE A 179 5.97 10.69 -7.02
N SER A 180 6.70 11.81 -6.83
CA SER A 180 6.41 13.06 -7.55
C SER A 180 4.91 13.43 -7.47
N ASP A 181 4.21 13.56 -8.60
CA ASP A 181 2.80 13.95 -8.63
C ASP A 181 1.82 12.77 -8.46
N ALA A 182 2.32 11.51 -8.43
CA ALA A 182 1.49 10.32 -8.52
C ALA A 182 0.46 10.19 -7.39
N ILE A 183 0.78 10.55 -6.16
CA ILE A 183 -0.17 10.47 -5.03
C ILE A 183 -1.36 11.38 -5.28
N SER A 184 -1.12 12.64 -5.65
CA SER A 184 -2.19 13.59 -5.94
C SER A 184 -3.03 13.18 -7.16
N GLU A 185 -2.42 12.51 -8.15
CA GLU A 185 -3.11 11.94 -9.31
C GLU A 185 -4.03 10.78 -8.90
N ILE A 186 -3.57 9.87 -8.00
CA ILE A 186 -4.38 8.77 -7.46
C ILE A 186 -5.57 9.32 -6.66
N GLU A 187 -5.33 10.28 -5.76
CA GLU A 187 -6.40 10.92 -4.97
C GLU A 187 -7.45 11.61 -5.86
N ALA A 188 -7.01 12.26 -6.93
CA ALA A 188 -7.90 12.91 -7.88
C ALA A 188 -8.76 11.93 -8.69
N LEU A 189 -8.20 10.75 -9.04
CA LEU A 189 -8.91 9.70 -9.78
C LEU A 189 -9.82 8.87 -8.87
N CYS A 190 -9.46 8.71 -7.61
CA CYS A 190 -10.17 7.88 -6.63
C CYS A 190 -10.62 8.70 -5.40
N PRO A 191 -11.46 9.73 -5.56
CA PRO A 191 -11.74 10.70 -4.49
C PRO A 191 -12.50 10.11 -3.29
N ASN A 192 -13.05 8.92 -3.42
CA ASN A 192 -13.79 8.21 -2.36
C ASN A 192 -13.00 7.04 -1.77
N ALA A 193 -11.74 6.84 -2.18
CA ALA A 193 -10.82 5.89 -1.58
C ALA A 193 -10.03 6.55 -0.43
N THR A 194 -9.47 5.74 0.45
CA THR A 194 -8.47 6.18 1.42
C THR A 194 -7.09 5.86 0.86
N VAL A 195 -6.29 6.86 0.55
CA VAL A 195 -4.90 6.67 0.09
C VAL A 195 -3.99 6.79 1.30
N LEU A 196 -3.24 5.72 1.60
CA LEU A 196 -2.27 5.70 2.70
C LEU A 196 -0.89 6.16 2.25
N ASP A 197 0.00 6.40 3.22
CA ASP A 197 1.41 6.66 2.97
C ASP A 197 2.05 5.45 2.29
N GLY A 198 2.65 5.69 1.14
CA GLY A 198 3.22 4.66 0.30
C GLY A 198 4.71 4.42 0.54
N TYR A 199 5.25 3.43 -0.16
CA TYR A 199 6.68 3.13 -0.16
C TYR A 199 7.33 3.50 -1.49
N THR A 200 8.49 4.16 -1.43
CA THR A 200 9.26 4.55 -2.62
C THR A 200 10.73 4.20 -2.46
N THR A 201 11.32 3.62 -3.50
CA THR A 201 12.75 3.29 -3.52
C THR A 201 13.37 3.44 -4.91
N SER A 202 14.70 3.30 -4.96
CA SER A 202 15.43 3.26 -6.22
C SER A 202 15.22 1.93 -6.95
N GLY A 203 14.79 1.98 -8.20
CA GLY A 203 14.58 0.78 -9.01
C GLY A 203 15.85 -0.05 -9.23
N SER A 204 17.04 0.55 -9.21
CA SER A 204 18.31 -0.15 -9.43
C SER A 204 18.85 -0.86 -8.20
N SER A 205 18.38 -0.53 -6.99
CA SER A 205 18.86 -1.10 -5.73
C SER A 205 17.77 -1.75 -4.88
N VAL A 206 16.58 -1.91 -5.43
CA VAL A 206 15.38 -2.40 -4.73
C VAL A 206 15.58 -3.72 -3.98
N GLN A 207 16.48 -4.59 -4.47
CA GLN A 207 16.81 -5.86 -3.81
C GLN A 207 17.49 -5.68 -2.45
N ASN A 208 18.20 -4.55 -2.26
CA ASN A 208 18.88 -4.24 -1.00
C ASN A 208 17.89 -3.76 0.08
N ASP A 209 16.71 -3.34 -0.32
CA ASP A 209 15.70 -2.72 0.55
C ASP A 209 14.64 -3.72 1.05
N ARG A 210 14.88 -5.04 0.84
CA ARG A 210 13.89 -6.09 1.17
C ARG A 210 13.42 -6.02 2.64
N GLU A 211 14.32 -5.81 3.57
CA GLU A 211 13.99 -5.71 5.00
C GLU A 211 13.14 -4.47 5.28
N GLU A 212 13.49 -3.32 4.69
CA GLU A 212 12.75 -2.07 4.80
C GLU A 212 11.34 -2.19 4.20
N ILE A 213 11.21 -2.87 3.06
CA ILE A 213 9.91 -3.17 2.45
C ILE A 213 9.04 -4.00 3.41
N ILE A 214 9.60 -5.02 4.06
CA ILE A 214 8.87 -5.85 5.02
C ILE A 214 8.44 -5.03 6.25
N GLU A 215 9.33 -4.18 6.78
CA GLU A 215 9.00 -3.29 7.89
C GLU A 215 7.85 -2.35 7.52
N TRP A 216 7.91 -1.70 6.36
CA TRP A 216 6.83 -0.86 5.87
C TRP A 216 5.50 -1.60 5.71
N ILE A 217 5.50 -2.83 5.14
CA ILE A 217 4.27 -3.63 5.02
C ILE A 217 3.65 -3.88 6.39
N ASN A 218 4.45 -4.20 7.40
CA ASN A 218 3.97 -4.43 8.75
C ASN A 218 3.40 -3.17 9.41
N GLU A 219 3.93 -1.99 9.09
CA GLU A 219 3.44 -0.71 9.59
C GLU A 219 2.08 -0.33 8.98
N VAL A 220 1.91 -0.51 7.67
CA VAL A 220 0.67 -0.12 6.98
C VAL A 220 -0.46 -1.16 7.11
N SER A 221 -0.16 -2.35 7.61
CA SER A 221 -1.12 -3.43 7.85
C SER A 221 -1.72 -3.42 9.26
N GLN A 222 -1.33 -2.48 10.13
CA GLN A 222 -1.84 -2.30 11.50
C GLN A 222 -3.03 -1.33 11.51
#